data_f54a046841b2ece3a63d76f2fde8b171
#
_entry.id   f54a046841b2ece3a63d76f2fde8b171
#
_cell.length_a   1.000
_cell.length_b   1.000
_cell.length_c   1.000
_cell.angle_alpha   90.00
_cell.angle_beta   90.00
_cell.angle_gamma   90.00
#
_symmetry.space_group_name_H-M   'P 1'
#
loop_
_entity.id
_entity.type
_entity.pdbx_description
1 polymer ?
#
loop_
_entity_poly.entity_id
_entity_poly.type
_entity_poly.pdbx_seq_one_letter_code
_entity_poly.pdbx_strand_id
1 'polypeptide(L)'
;YRMVHGTGVQRTWHENGRWQLEFSTVNGDFSGRYRLWLNDGKLMSEEIYLHGRPVTAEAYRAARAKDKSLPRLAGKARKPLPNTVATQKHIHLVFVRSLLAQKNSAEGRKWLESGGKAVRSLGRFKRVSDALKFGEALYNAGATEVIAPEIYAGEAGDQFADCLLVKLPGIAANRKAIRKVCAQLSKRKLGAFQPDKDIGETHLYL
;
A
#
# COMPACT_ATOMS: atom_id res chain seq x y z
N TYR A 1 -3.95 -11.05 -0.87
CA TYR A 1 -4.05 -11.72 0.44
C TYR A 1 -5.31 -12.55 0.52
N ARG A 2 -5.19 -13.85 0.73
CA ARG A 2 -6.35 -14.67 1.04
C ARG A 2 -6.20 -15.15 2.47
N MET A 3 -6.81 -14.43 3.41
CA MET A 3 -7.04 -14.96 4.74
C MET A 3 -8.33 -15.78 4.70
N VAL A 4 -8.27 -17.02 5.16
CA VAL A 4 -9.44 -17.87 5.32
C VAL A 4 -9.64 -18.07 6.81
N HIS A 5 -10.77 -17.58 7.36
CA HIS A 5 -11.07 -17.65 8.79
C HIS A 5 -9.94 -17.16 9.71
N GLY A 6 -9.33 -16.00 9.37
CA GLY A 6 -8.25 -15.44 10.18
C GLY A 6 -6.91 -16.20 10.10
N THR A 7 -6.75 -17.15 9.16
CA THR A 7 -5.54 -17.93 8.99
C THR A 7 -4.83 -17.50 7.70
N GLY A 8 -3.55 -17.17 7.80
CA GLY A 8 -2.76 -16.78 6.63
C GLY A 8 -1.49 -16.03 7.00
N VAL A 9 -0.79 -15.53 5.96
CA VAL A 9 0.39 -14.67 6.11
C VAL A 9 0.01 -13.28 5.62
N GLN A 10 0.23 -12.30 6.48
CA GLN A 10 0.07 -10.88 6.12
C GLN A 10 1.43 -10.25 5.86
N ARG A 11 1.46 -9.31 4.92
CA ARG A 11 2.64 -8.53 4.58
C ARG A 11 2.23 -7.11 4.30
N THR A 12 3.01 -6.16 4.79
CA THR A 12 2.90 -4.76 4.43
C THR A 12 4.22 -4.27 3.84
N TRP A 13 4.17 -3.18 3.13
CA TRP A 13 5.32 -2.59 2.47
C TRP A 13 5.45 -1.13 2.87
N HIS A 14 6.68 -0.66 2.95
CA HIS A 14 6.99 0.75 3.00
C HIS A 14 6.59 1.42 1.67
N GLU A 15 6.43 2.74 1.66
CA GLU A 15 6.14 3.53 0.45
C GLU A 15 7.16 3.30 -0.67
N ASN A 16 8.41 2.97 -0.33
CA ASN A 16 9.45 2.62 -1.30
C ASN A 16 9.34 1.18 -1.83
N GLY A 17 8.25 0.47 -1.50
CA GLY A 17 7.96 -0.88 -1.96
C GLY A 17 8.76 -2.00 -1.29
N ARG A 18 9.57 -1.69 -0.27
CA ARG A 18 10.25 -2.72 0.54
C ARG A 18 9.33 -3.28 1.60
N TRP A 19 9.58 -4.50 2.01
CA TRP A 19 8.83 -5.11 3.10
C TRP A 19 8.97 -4.27 4.37
N GLN A 20 7.85 -4.01 5.00
CA GLN A 20 7.74 -3.35 6.29
C GLN A 20 7.45 -4.38 7.37
N LEU A 21 6.47 -5.24 7.13
CA LEU A 21 5.99 -6.19 8.12
C LEU A 21 5.60 -7.50 7.45
N GLU A 22 5.94 -8.63 8.08
CA GLU A 22 5.42 -9.95 7.75
C GLU A 22 5.05 -10.67 9.05
N PHE A 23 3.84 -11.19 9.11
CA PHE A 23 3.43 -12.05 10.21
C PHE A 23 2.45 -13.12 9.75
N SER A 24 2.36 -14.19 10.53
CA SER A 24 1.42 -15.27 10.30
C SER A 24 0.36 -15.29 11.39
N THR A 25 -0.88 -15.61 11.01
CA THR A 25 -1.99 -15.83 11.94
C THR A 25 -2.61 -17.19 11.73
N VAL A 26 -3.16 -17.74 12.79
CA VAL A 26 -4.00 -18.93 12.78
C VAL A 26 -5.24 -18.60 13.63
N ASN A 27 -6.42 -18.68 13.03
CA ASN A 27 -7.70 -18.32 13.66
C ASN A 27 -7.71 -16.92 14.28
N GLY A 28 -6.98 -15.98 13.69
CA GLY A 28 -6.87 -14.60 14.16
C GLY A 28 -5.68 -14.33 15.11
N ASP A 29 -5.11 -15.35 15.73
CA ASP A 29 -3.98 -15.18 16.64
C ASP A 29 -2.63 -15.23 15.92
N PHE A 30 -1.67 -14.42 16.35
CA PHE A 30 -0.30 -14.51 15.85
C PHE A 30 0.27 -15.90 16.11
N SER A 31 0.68 -16.59 15.06
CA SER A 31 1.27 -17.92 15.13
C SER A 31 2.30 -18.09 14.02
N GLY A 32 3.55 -18.20 14.40
CA GLY A 32 4.69 -18.23 13.47
C GLY A 32 5.60 -17.02 13.63
N ARG A 33 6.32 -16.67 12.58
CA ARG A 33 7.24 -15.53 12.62
C ARG A 33 6.51 -14.21 12.47
N TYR A 34 6.94 -13.24 13.25
CA TYR A 34 6.64 -11.83 13.13
C TYR A 34 7.95 -11.12 12.79
N ARG A 35 7.99 -10.37 11.71
CA ARG A 35 9.18 -9.70 11.20
C ARG A 35 8.87 -8.27 10.84
N LEU A 36 9.72 -7.36 11.28
CA LEU A 36 9.64 -5.94 10.97
C LEU A 36 10.95 -5.49 10.31
N TRP A 37 10.84 -4.75 9.21
CA TRP A 37 11.98 -4.20 8.48
C TRP A 37 11.93 -2.68 8.45
N LEU A 38 13.11 -2.07 8.48
CA LEU A 38 13.28 -0.64 8.23
C LEU A 38 13.07 -0.34 6.74
N ASN A 39 12.84 0.93 6.42
CA ASN A 39 12.65 1.36 5.03
C ASN A 39 13.91 1.20 4.15
N ASP A 40 15.10 1.03 4.74
CA ASP A 40 16.33 0.65 4.04
C ASP A 40 16.41 -0.86 3.74
N GLY A 41 15.43 -1.65 4.22
CA GLY A 41 15.31 -3.09 4.02
C GLY A 41 16.07 -3.93 5.05
N LYS A 42 16.68 -3.30 6.07
CA LYS A 42 17.30 -4.05 7.17
C LYS A 42 16.22 -4.62 8.09
N LEU A 43 16.41 -5.85 8.54
CA LEU A 43 15.56 -6.47 9.53
C LEU A 43 15.72 -5.74 10.86
N MET A 44 14.64 -5.14 11.35
CA MET A 44 14.60 -4.42 12.62
C MET A 44 14.35 -5.37 13.78
N SER A 45 13.36 -6.26 13.64
CA SER A 45 13.05 -7.28 14.65
C SER A 45 12.53 -8.56 14.01
N GLU A 46 12.77 -9.68 14.69
CA GLU A 46 12.17 -10.97 14.38
C GLU A 46 11.78 -11.64 15.70
N GLU A 47 10.50 -11.99 15.81
CA GLU A 47 9.93 -12.69 16.94
C GLU A 47 9.15 -13.91 16.47
N ILE A 48 8.89 -14.85 17.37
CA ILE A 48 8.09 -16.02 17.10
C ILE A 48 6.94 -16.06 18.08
N TYR A 49 5.72 -16.20 17.55
CA TYR A 49 4.50 -16.25 18.34
C TYR A 49 3.83 -17.61 18.24
N LEU A 50 3.17 -18.01 19.30
CA LEU A 50 2.30 -19.17 19.38
C LEU A 50 1.01 -18.74 20.09
N HIS A 51 -0.12 -18.76 19.36
CA HIS A 51 -1.42 -18.32 19.88
C HIS A 51 -1.36 -16.94 20.58
N GLY A 52 -0.77 -15.97 19.90
CA GLY A 52 -0.64 -14.60 20.38
C GLY A 52 0.45 -14.35 21.43
N ARG A 53 1.19 -15.38 21.86
CA ARG A 53 2.25 -15.25 22.89
C ARG A 53 3.64 -15.42 22.27
N PRO A 54 4.63 -14.58 22.63
CA PRO A 54 6.00 -14.77 22.18
C PRO A 54 6.60 -16.05 22.78
N VAL A 55 7.30 -16.82 21.96
CA VAL A 55 7.92 -18.10 22.36
C VAL A 55 9.28 -18.29 21.68
N THR A 56 10.07 -19.24 22.18
CA THR A 56 11.31 -19.64 21.50
C THR A 56 11.02 -20.48 20.25
N ALA A 57 12.01 -20.55 19.34
CA ALA A 57 11.89 -21.36 18.14
C ALA A 57 11.72 -22.85 18.45
N GLU A 58 12.34 -23.33 19.54
CA GLU A 58 12.25 -24.70 20.02
C GLU A 58 10.82 -25.01 20.51
N ALA A 59 10.28 -24.15 21.38
CA ALA A 59 8.92 -24.29 21.90
C ALA A 59 7.90 -24.29 20.76
N TYR A 60 8.06 -23.40 19.76
CA TYR A 60 7.19 -23.37 18.58
C TYR A 60 7.29 -24.65 17.75
N ARG A 61 8.51 -25.16 17.50
CA ARG A 61 8.69 -26.41 16.75
C ARG A 61 8.06 -27.61 17.48
N ALA A 62 8.19 -27.67 18.81
CA ALA A 62 7.56 -28.71 19.62
C ALA A 62 6.02 -28.65 19.54
N ALA A 63 5.43 -27.44 19.63
CA ALA A 63 3.99 -27.25 19.45
C ALA A 63 3.55 -27.68 18.04
N ARG A 64 4.28 -27.27 17.00
CA ARG A 64 4.00 -27.63 15.62
C ARG A 64 4.15 -29.12 15.32
N ALA A 65 4.98 -29.83 16.05
CA ALA A 65 5.07 -31.29 15.93
C ALA A 65 3.74 -31.96 16.29
N LYS A 66 3.02 -31.40 17.26
CA LYS A 66 1.73 -31.85 17.77
C LYS A 66 0.57 -31.28 16.94
N ASP A 67 0.65 -30.03 16.50
CA ASP A 67 -0.37 -29.35 15.73
C ASP A 67 0.16 -28.93 14.34
N LYS A 68 -0.27 -29.65 13.29
CA LYS A 68 0.15 -29.42 11.91
C LYS A 68 -0.55 -28.23 11.25
N SER A 69 -1.58 -27.65 11.87
CA SER A 69 -2.24 -26.42 11.40
C SER A 69 -1.34 -25.19 11.58
N LEU A 70 -0.42 -25.24 12.53
CA LEU A 70 0.57 -24.19 12.75
C LEU A 70 1.51 -24.03 11.54
N PRO A 71 1.77 -22.83 11.06
CA PRO A 71 2.66 -22.59 9.93
C PRO A 71 4.08 -23.09 10.21
N ARG A 72 4.78 -23.51 9.18
CA ARG A 72 6.22 -23.80 9.28
C ARG A 72 6.94 -22.49 9.55
N LEU A 73 7.88 -22.49 10.50
CA LEU A 73 8.80 -21.38 10.61
C LEU A 73 9.58 -21.30 9.29
N ALA A 74 9.17 -20.39 8.40
CA ALA A 74 9.92 -20.13 7.20
C ALA A 74 11.40 -19.88 7.56
N GLY A 75 12.32 -20.36 6.74
CA GLY A 75 13.77 -20.26 6.98
C GLY A 75 14.27 -18.86 7.28
N LYS A 76 15.59 -18.66 7.25
CA LYS A 76 16.22 -17.33 7.47
C LYS A 76 15.47 -16.25 6.67
N ALA A 77 15.32 -15.06 7.28
CA ALA A 77 14.79 -13.92 6.56
C ALA A 77 15.47 -13.84 5.18
N ARG A 78 14.67 -13.76 4.11
CA ARG A 78 15.26 -13.58 2.77
C ARG A 78 16.16 -12.36 2.82
N LYS A 79 17.34 -12.47 2.23
CA LYS A 79 18.20 -11.29 2.05
C LYS A 79 17.36 -10.19 1.41
N PRO A 80 17.44 -8.94 1.89
CA PRO A 80 16.75 -7.84 1.24
C PRO A 80 17.08 -7.86 -0.24
N LEU A 81 16.07 -7.65 -1.08
CA LEU A 81 16.33 -7.46 -2.51
C LEU A 81 17.30 -6.28 -2.68
N PRO A 82 18.27 -6.37 -3.58
CA PRO A 82 19.19 -5.28 -3.80
C PRO A 82 18.43 -3.99 -4.15
N ASN A 83 18.86 -2.86 -3.57
CA ASN A 83 18.21 -1.57 -3.79
C ASN A 83 18.59 -0.99 -5.17
N THR A 84 18.24 -1.70 -6.22
CA THR A 84 18.44 -1.23 -7.60
C THR A 84 17.16 -0.59 -8.12
N VAL A 85 17.30 0.32 -9.09
CA VAL A 85 16.15 0.91 -9.80
C VAL A 85 15.24 -0.17 -10.40
N ALA A 86 15.83 -1.25 -10.94
CA ALA A 86 15.07 -2.38 -11.48
C ALA A 86 14.22 -3.07 -10.42
N THR A 87 14.79 -3.30 -9.23
CA THR A 87 14.05 -3.91 -8.11
C THR A 87 12.94 -2.99 -7.61
N GLN A 88 13.23 -1.69 -7.47
CA GLN A 88 12.21 -0.70 -7.07
C GLN A 88 11.05 -0.65 -8.06
N LYS A 89 11.34 -0.60 -9.37
CA LYS A 89 10.31 -0.67 -10.43
C LYS A 89 9.46 -1.94 -10.35
N HIS A 90 10.11 -3.08 -10.16
CA HIS A 90 9.40 -4.38 -10.08
C HIS A 90 8.44 -4.41 -8.89
N ILE A 91 8.91 -4.01 -7.70
CA ILE A 91 8.09 -3.98 -6.48
C ILE A 91 6.93 -3.01 -6.65
N HIS A 92 7.21 -1.81 -7.17
CA HIS A 92 6.19 -0.81 -7.44
C HIS A 92 5.13 -1.31 -8.43
N LEU A 93 5.55 -1.99 -9.50
CA LEU A 93 4.64 -2.57 -10.47
C LEU A 93 3.73 -3.65 -9.86
N VAL A 94 4.28 -4.52 -8.99
CA VAL A 94 3.50 -5.55 -8.28
C VAL A 94 2.48 -4.89 -7.36
N PHE A 95 2.88 -3.87 -6.61
CA PHE A 95 2.00 -3.09 -5.74
C PHE A 95 0.87 -2.41 -6.52
N VAL A 96 1.19 -1.68 -7.58
CA VAL A 96 0.18 -1.02 -8.45
C VAL A 96 -0.81 -2.03 -9.02
N ARG A 97 -0.33 -3.18 -9.51
CA ARG A 97 -1.22 -4.25 -10.02
C ARG A 97 -2.15 -4.78 -8.94
N SER A 98 -1.70 -4.90 -7.70
CA SER A 98 -2.57 -5.35 -6.60
C SER A 98 -3.67 -4.34 -6.29
N LEU A 99 -3.39 -3.04 -6.38
CA LEU A 99 -4.39 -1.99 -6.21
C LEU A 99 -5.39 -1.94 -7.37
N LEU A 100 -4.89 -2.03 -8.62
CA LEU A 100 -5.76 -2.03 -9.80
C LEU A 100 -6.66 -3.27 -9.91
N ALA A 101 -6.28 -4.37 -9.25
CA ALA A 101 -7.11 -5.57 -9.17
C ALA A 101 -8.26 -5.47 -8.15
N GLN A 102 -8.34 -4.40 -7.38
CA GLN A 102 -9.43 -4.18 -6.42
C GLN A 102 -10.74 -3.90 -7.16
N LYS A 103 -11.82 -4.56 -6.74
CA LYS A 103 -13.15 -4.42 -7.36
C LYS A 103 -13.81 -3.06 -7.08
N ASN A 104 -13.39 -2.39 -6.02
CA ASN A 104 -13.92 -1.13 -5.52
C ASN A 104 -13.05 0.06 -5.91
N SER A 105 -12.46 0.04 -7.09
CA SER A 105 -11.70 1.15 -7.67
C SER A 105 -12.54 1.89 -8.72
N ALA A 106 -12.30 3.18 -8.88
CA ALA A 106 -12.95 4.00 -9.90
C ALA A 106 -12.01 5.09 -10.44
N GLU A 107 -12.34 5.64 -11.60
CA GLU A 107 -11.71 6.87 -12.06
C GLU A 107 -12.04 8.00 -11.08
N GLY A 108 -10.99 8.66 -10.58
CA GLY A 108 -11.10 9.50 -9.38
C GLY A 108 -12.04 10.71 -9.55
N ARG A 109 -11.97 11.39 -10.69
CA ARG A 109 -12.83 12.55 -10.98
C ARG A 109 -14.30 12.15 -11.06
N LYS A 110 -14.61 11.13 -11.88
CA LYS A 110 -16.00 10.64 -12.05
C LYS A 110 -16.59 10.16 -10.73
N TRP A 111 -15.77 9.47 -9.92
CA TRP A 111 -16.19 9.02 -8.61
C TRP A 111 -16.50 10.20 -7.68
N LEU A 112 -15.63 11.20 -7.58
CA LEU A 112 -15.86 12.39 -6.76
C LEU A 112 -17.11 13.16 -7.19
N GLU A 113 -17.38 13.27 -8.51
CA GLU A 113 -18.55 13.94 -9.07
C GLU A 113 -19.85 13.14 -8.89
N SER A 114 -19.78 11.82 -8.72
CA SER A 114 -20.94 10.92 -8.62
C SER A 114 -21.69 10.98 -7.30
N GLY A 115 -21.21 11.71 -6.31
CA GLY A 115 -21.74 11.69 -4.94
C GLY A 115 -23.19 12.17 -4.81
N GLY A 116 -23.61 13.14 -5.61
CA GLY A 116 -24.92 13.74 -5.44
C GLY A 116 -25.11 14.33 -4.04
N LYS A 117 -26.06 13.76 -3.26
CA LYS A 117 -26.27 14.11 -1.85
C LYS A 117 -25.34 13.35 -0.88
N ALA A 118 -24.80 12.21 -1.31
CA ALA A 118 -23.87 11.42 -0.50
C ALA A 118 -22.46 11.99 -0.57
N VAL A 119 -21.75 11.95 0.54
CA VAL A 119 -20.40 12.51 0.65
C VAL A 119 -19.39 11.61 -0.08
N ARG A 120 -18.50 12.24 -0.86
CA ARG A 120 -17.29 11.61 -1.40
C ARG A 120 -16.10 12.30 -0.77
N SER A 121 -15.23 11.55 -0.11
CA SER A 121 -14.02 12.12 0.49
C SER A 121 -12.77 11.39 0.01
N LEU A 122 -11.74 12.15 -0.28
CA LEU A 122 -10.47 11.64 -0.75
C LEU A 122 -9.35 12.06 0.20
N GLY A 123 -8.74 11.09 0.86
CA GLY A 123 -7.64 11.29 1.77
C GLY A 123 -7.91 12.40 2.78
N ARG A 124 -6.99 13.36 2.87
CA ARG A 124 -7.07 14.48 3.80
C ARG A 124 -7.66 15.78 3.18
N PHE A 125 -8.24 15.71 2.00
CA PHE A 125 -8.96 16.86 1.44
C PHE A 125 -10.20 17.15 2.27
N LYS A 126 -10.30 18.39 2.76
CA LYS A 126 -11.46 18.80 3.57
C LYS A 126 -12.74 18.97 2.72
N ARG A 127 -12.59 19.25 1.44
CA ARG A 127 -13.71 19.50 0.51
C ARG A 127 -13.49 18.73 -0.78
N VAL A 128 -14.56 18.17 -1.31
CA VAL A 128 -14.58 17.51 -2.63
C VAL A 128 -14.05 18.42 -3.74
N SER A 129 -14.41 19.72 -3.69
CA SER A 129 -13.93 20.70 -4.66
C SER A 129 -12.40 20.85 -4.69
N ASP A 130 -11.73 20.67 -3.55
CA ASP A 130 -10.26 20.75 -3.50
C ASP A 130 -9.63 19.47 -4.07
N ALA A 131 -10.25 18.31 -3.82
CA ALA A 131 -9.85 17.04 -4.44
C ALA A 131 -10.03 17.06 -5.97
N LEU A 132 -11.15 17.59 -6.45
CA LEU A 132 -11.42 17.76 -7.88
C LEU A 132 -10.40 18.67 -8.57
N LYS A 133 -10.12 19.86 -7.98
CA LYS A 133 -9.08 20.77 -8.48
C LYS A 133 -7.71 20.12 -8.55
N PHE A 134 -7.39 19.28 -7.57
CA PHE A 134 -6.14 18.53 -7.58
C PHE A 134 -6.12 17.50 -8.71
N GLY A 135 -7.20 16.74 -8.91
CA GLY A 135 -7.35 15.82 -10.04
C GLY A 135 -7.20 16.52 -11.38
N GLU A 136 -7.84 17.67 -11.56
CA GLU A 136 -7.70 18.51 -12.77
C GLU A 136 -6.26 18.97 -13.00
N ALA A 137 -5.57 19.40 -11.94
CA ALA A 137 -4.18 19.81 -12.06
C ALA A 137 -3.26 18.65 -12.50
N LEU A 138 -3.54 17.41 -12.07
CA LEU A 138 -2.83 16.21 -12.52
C LEU A 138 -3.07 15.95 -14.03
N TYR A 139 -4.31 16.02 -14.49
CA TYR A 139 -4.64 15.86 -15.91
C TYR A 139 -4.03 16.97 -16.78
N ASN A 140 -4.10 18.22 -16.33
CA ASN A 140 -3.48 19.37 -17.01
C ASN A 140 -1.94 19.25 -17.06
N ALA A 141 -1.33 18.58 -16.09
CA ALA A 141 0.09 18.26 -16.09
C ALA A 141 0.44 17.05 -16.99
N GLY A 142 -0.56 16.40 -17.59
CA GLY A 142 -0.40 15.31 -18.55
C GLY A 142 -0.55 13.91 -17.97
N ALA A 143 -1.18 13.75 -16.80
CA ALA A 143 -1.56 12.43 -16.31
C ALA A 143 -2.54 11.77 -17.29
N THR A 144 -2.34 10.49 -17.60
CA THR A 144 -3.20 9.77 -18.54
C THR A 144 -4.41 9.15 -17.87
N GLU A 145 -4.33 8.92 -16.58
CA GLU A 145 -5.40 8.35 -15.76
C GLU A 145 -5.15 8.67 -14.30
N VAL A 146 -6.22 8.95 -13.55
CA VAL A 146 -6.20 9.15 -12.09
C VAL A 146 -7.26 8.25 -11.49
N ILE A 147 -6.86 7.27 -10.68
CA ILE A 147 -7.74 6.24 -10.13
C ILE A 147 -7.78 6.40 -8.61
N ALA A 148 -8.96 6.32 -8.01
CA ALA A 148 -9.15 6.07 -6.60
C ALA A 148 -9.26 4.55 -6.39
N PRO A 149 -8.20 3.87 -5.94
CA PRO A 149 -8.29 2.47 -5.57
C PRO A 149 -8.89 2.35 -4.16
N GLU A 150 -9.42 1.18 -3.83
CA GLU A 150 -9.89 0.86 -2.48
C GLU A 150 -10.92 1.86 -1.94
N ILE A 151 -12.02 2.08 -2.70
CA ILE A 151 -13.12 2.91 -2.24
C ILE A 151 -13.89 2.16 -1.17
N TYR A 152 -14.01 2.77 -0.01
CA TYR A 152 -14.73 2.22 1.15
C TYR A 152 -16.14 2.82 1.21
N ALA A 153 -17.12 1.98 1.54
CA ALA A 153 -18.49 2.42 1.81
C ALA A 153 -18.61 2.88 3.26
N GLY A 154 -19.20 4.05 3.46
CA GLY A 154 -19.63 4.58 4.73
C GLY A 154 -21.13 4.43 4.92
N GLU A 155 -21.67 5.10 5.93
CA GLU A 155 -23.10 5.16 6.19
C GLU A 155 -23.82 6.05 5.15
N ALA A 156 -25.14 5.85 4.98
CA ALA A 156 -26.00 6.65 4.11
C ALA A 156 -25.54 6.80 2.64
N GLY A 157 -24.72 5.86 2.15
CA GLY A 157 -24.19 5.89 0.78
C GLY A 157 -22.93 6.74 0.60
N ASP A 158 -22.39 7.26 1.68
CA ASP A 158 -21.09 7.94 1.69
C ASP A 158 -19.97 6.99 1.26
N GLN A 159 -18.93 7.54 0.65
CA GLN A 159 -17.76 6.77 0.24
C GLN A 159 -16.50 7.58 0.47
N PHE A 160 -15.41 6.88 0.77
CA PHE A 160 -14.10 7.48 0.94
C PHE A 160 -13.01 6.61 0.33
N ALA A 161 -11.94 7.27 -0.10
CA ALA A 161 -10.69 6.64 -0.52
C ALA A 161 -9.52 7.39 0.10
N ASP A 162 -8.51 6.67 0.56
CA ASP A 162 -7.35 7.28 1.24
C ASP A 162 -6.22 7.65 0.28
N CYS A 163 -6.25 7.15 -0.93
CA CYS A 163 -5.15 7.30 -1.87
C CYS A 163 -5.62 7.47 -3.32
N LEU A 164 -4.68 7.88 -4.16
CA LEU A 164 -4.82 7.93 -5.63
C LEU A 164 -3.68 7.18 -6.29
N LEU A 165 -3.99 6.54 -7.42
CA LEU A 165 -3.02 6.09 -8.40
C LEU A 165 -3.04 7.03 -9.61
N VAL A 166 -1.91 7.64 -9.91
CA VAL A 166 -1.75 8.55 -11.05
C VAL A 166 -0.89 7.88 -12.11
N LYS A 167 -1.47 7.53 -13.23
CA LYS A 167 -0.76 6.92 -14.35
C LYS A 167 0.11 7.94 -15.06
N LEU A 168 1.40 7.64 -15.11
CA LEU A 168 2.41 8.51 -15.68
C LEU A 168 2.55 8.28 -17.19
N PRO A 169 2.63 9.36 -17.99
CA PRO A 169 2.92 9.25 -19.42
C PRO A 169 4.38 8.86 -19.69
N GLY A 170 4.68 8.49 -20.94
CA GLY A 170 6.06 8.26 -21.38
C GLY A 170 6.89 9.54 -21.54
N ILE A 171 6.24 10.71 -21.60
CA ILE A 171 6.90 12.00 -21.85
C ILE A 171 7.51 12.56 -20.57
N ALA A 172 8.85 12.71 -20.55
CA ALA A 172 9.59 13.13 -19.35
C ALA A 172 9.15 14.49 -18.79
N ALA A 173 8.82 15.44 -19.66
CA ALA A 173 8.34 16.77 -19.26
C ALA A 173 7.02 16.68 -18.46
N ASN A 174 6.07 15.87 -18.93
CA ASN A 174 4.79 15.67 -18.26
C ASN A 174 4.97 14.92 -16.93
N ARG A 175 5.83 13.89 -16.88
CA ARG A 175 6.17 13.18 -15.64
C ARG A 175 6.72 14.15 -14.58
N LYS A 176 7.62 15.07 -14.99
CA LYS A 176 8.17 16.11 -14.11
C LYS A 176 7.08 17.09 -13.66
N ALA A 177 6.18 17.50 -14.55
CA ALA A 177 5.06 18.39 -14.22
C ALA A 177 4.10 17.76 -13.22
N ILE A 178 3.70 16.50 -13.41
CA ILE A 178 2.85 15.74 -12.49
C ILE A 178 3.50 15.66 -11.09
N ARG A 179 4.80 15.30 -11.01
CA ARG A 179 5.53 15.25 -9.74
C ARG A 179 5.58 16.60 -9.04
N LYS A 180 5.68 17.70 -9.80
CA LYS A 180 5.62 19.06 -9.23
C LYS A 180 4.26 19.36 -8.62
N VAL A 181 3.16 18.95 -9.26
CA VAL A 181 1.78 19.07 -8.71
C VAL A 181 1.68 18.28 -7.40
N CYS A 182 2.15 17.03 -7.37
CA CYS A 182 2.16 16.21 -6.16
C CYS A 182 2.98 16.84 -5.02
N ALA A 183 4.17 17.38 -5.32
CA ALA A 183 5.02 18.04 -4.35
C ALA A 183 4.40 19.32 -3.77
N GLN A 184 3.59 20.04 -4.54
CA GLN A 184 2.84 21.21 -4.04
C GLN A 184 1.76 20.79 -3.04
N LEU A 185 1.13 19.64 -3.25
CA LEU A 185 0.16 19.08 -2.32
C LEU A 185 0.82 18.75 -0.97
N SER A 186 2.00 18.10 -0.99
CA SER A 186 2.72 17.72 0.23
C SER A 186 3.14 18.93 1.09
N LYS A 187 3.48 20.06 0.46
CA LYS A 187 3.82 21.31 1.17
C LYS A 187 2.63 21.96 1.86
N ARG A 188 1.39 21.62 1.46
CA ARG A 188 0.15 22.25 1.94
C ARG A 188 -0.54 21.50 3.09
N LYS A 189 0.14 20.77 3.95
CA LYS A 189 -0.41 20.12 5.17
C LYS A 189 -0.84 18.66 5.08
N LEU A 190 -0.50 17.93 4.02
CA LEU A 190 -0.90 16.52 3.89
C LEU A 190 0.12 15.52 4.46
N GLY A 191 1.01 15.97 5.32
CA GLY A 191 2.08 15.13 5.89
C GLY A 191 3.35 15.15 5.05
N ALA A 192 4.30 14.29 5.39
CA ALA A 192 5.64 14.25 4.81
C ALA A 192 5.70 13.51 3.46
N PHE A 193 4.62 13.51 2.66
CA PHE A 193 4.65 12.94 1.32
C PHE A 193 5.62 13.75 0.45
N GLN A 194 6.70 13.12 0.04
CA GLN A 194 7.56 13.64 -1.02
C GLN A 194 7.52 12.64 -2.17
N PRO A 195 7.18 13.09 -3.39
CA PRO A 195 7.27 12.21 -4.55
C PRO A 195 8.69 11.69 -4.67
N ASP A 196 8.82 10.38 -4.73
CA ASP A 196 10.11 9.74 -4.95
C ASP A 196 10.77 10.24 -6.25
N LYS A 197 12.10 10.12 -6.31
CA LYS A 197 12.83 10.37 -7.54
C LYS A 197 12.22 9.53 -8.68
N ASP A 198 12.05 10.12 -9.86
CA ASP A 198 11.57 9.40 -11.05
C ASP A 198 12.50 8.24 -11.37
N ILE A 199 12.00 7.04 -11.15
CA ILE A 199 12.69 5.79 -11.49
C ILE A 199 12.14 5.17 -12.77
N GLY A 200 11.23 5.86 -13.47
CA GLY A 200 10.52 5.38 -14.66
C GLY A 200 9.41 4.39 -14.32
N GLU A 201 8.78 4.53 -13.17
CA GLU A 201 7.58 3.80 -12.77
C GLU A 201 6.38 4.17 -13.65
N THR A 202 5.35 3.30 -13.67
CA THR A 202 4.15 3.51 -14.48
C THR A 202 3.11 4.38 -13.79
N HIS A 203 3.09 4.41 -12.47
CA HIS A 203 2.13 5.18 -11.67
C HIS A 203 2.83 5.86 -10.50
N LEU A 204 2.24 6.94 -10.00
CA LEU A 204 2.50 7.45 -8.66
C LEU A 204 1.38 6.97 -7.73
N TYR A 205 1.75 6.64 -6.51
CA TYR A 205 0.84 6.39 -5.41
C TYR A 205 0.85 7.61 -4.49
N LEU A 206 -0.31 8.18 -4.22
CA LEU A 206 -0.48 9.43 -3.46
C LEU A 206 -1.40 9.23 -2.27
#